data_acb1cb3cc56cdb8e0aca84de51142e7c
#
_entry.id   acb1cb3cc56cdb8e0aca84de51142e7c
#
_cell.length_a   1.000
_cell.length_b   1.000
_cell.length_c   1.000
_cell.angle_alpha   90.00
_cell.angle_beta   90.00
_cell.angle_gamma   90.00
#
_symmetry.space_group_name_H-M   'P 1'
#
loop_
_entity.id
_entity.type
_entity.pdbx_description
1 polymer ?
#
loop_
_entity_poly.entity_id
_entity_poly.type
_entity_poly.pdbx_seq_one_letter_code
_entity_poly.pdbx_strand_id
1 'polypeptide(L)'
;MAPFLLTAMLLPAVAASDYARIIIVSSISQSSRLDWDDLEMQKGFSAHGSYSSSKLCNAMHAVELAARLRAAGSHVTCNTLDPGTVNTKMLLAGWGDCGIPVDRANNQHYLATSPEVQGIPRSPSPRGQAGCVPLCGAATLRLTRCPG
;
A
#
# COMPACT_ATOMS: atom_id res chain seq x y z
N MET A 1 7.79 -7.30 6.83
CA MET A 1 9.25 -7.10 6.63
C MET A 1 9.67 -7.26 5.17
N ALA A 2 9.22 -8.30 4.43
CA ALA A 2 9.67 -8.55 3.05
C ALA A 2 9.49 -7.36 2.08
N PRO A 3 8.34 -6.66 2.00
CA PRO A 3 8.21 -5.52 1.08
C PRO A 3 9.19 -4.39 1.40
N PHE A 4 9.45 -4.12 2.68
CA PHE A 4 10.42 -3.11 3.11
C PHE A 4 11.84 -3.45 2.66
N LEU A 5 12.30 -4.68 2.94
CA LEU A 5 13.63 -5.13 2.57
C LEU A 5 13.81 -5.14 1.05
N LEU A 6 12.85 -5.70 0.33
CA LEU A 6 12.88 -5.75 -1.13
C LEU A 6 12.97 -4.35 -1.74
N THR A 7 12.18 -3.41 -1.24
CA THR A 7 12.21 -2.02 -1.70
C THR A 7 13.58 -1.38 -1.42
N ALA A 8 14.13 -1.57 -0.23
CA ALA A 8 15.44 -1.02 0.14
C ALA A 8 16.56 -1.57 -0.77
N MET A 9 16.53 -2.86 -1.07
CA MET A 9 17.52 -3.50 -1.93
C MET A 9 17.42 -3.07 -3.39
N LEU A 10 16.20 -2.86 -3.90
CA LEU A 10 15.95 -2.50 -5.30
C LEU A 10 16.00 -0.99 -5.56
N LEU A 11 15.92 -0.15 -4.52
CA LEU A 11 15.84 1.29 -4.67
C LEU A 11 16.94 1.89 -5.55
N PRO A 12 18.22 1.48 -5.45
CA PRO A 12 19.25 2.01 -6.35
C PRO A 12 19.00 1.70 -7.83
N ALA A 13 18.52 0.49 -8.13
CA ALA A 13 18.19 0.09 -9.49
C ALA A 13 16.94 0.81 -10.01
N VAL A 14 15.93 0.98 -9.15
CA VAL A 14 14.71 1.74 -9.48
C VAL A 14 15.06 3.20 -9.75
N ALA A 15 15.92 3.81 -8.94
CA ALA A 15 16.34 5.20 -9.10
C ALA A 15 17.19 5.46 -10.36
N ALA A 16 17.74 4.43 -10.96
CA ALA A 16 18.46 4.55 -12.24
C ALA A 16 17.54 4.65 -13.47
N SER A 17 16.22 4.47 -13.30
CA SER A 17 15.22 4.56 -14.37
C SER A 17 14.59 5.94 -14.42
N ASP A 18 14.37 6.49 -15.63
CA ASP A 18 13.71 7.78 -15.82
C ASP A 18 12.24 7.78 -15.36
N TYR A 19 11.60 6.62 -15.37
CA TYR A 19 10.17 6.43 -15.01
C TYR A 19 10.03 5.55 -13.77
N ALA A 20 10.72 5.93 -12.70
CA ALA A 20 10.83 5.14 -11.49
C ALA A 20 9.57 5.21 -10.61
N ARG A 21 8.89 4.07 -10.45
CA ARG A 21 7.68 3.96 -9.63
C ARG A 21 7.76 2.76 -8.71
N ILE A 22 7.40 2.98 -7.46
CA ILE A 22 7.23 1.93 -6.45
C ILE A 22 5.74 1.86 -6.11
N ILE A 23 5.18 0.66 -6.21
CA ILE A 23 3.77 0.44 -5.90
C ILE A 23 3.67 -0.66 -4.84
N ILE A 24 3.16 -0.29 -3.68
CA ILE A 24 3.00 -1.19 -2.54
C ILE A 24 1.52 -1.54 -2.41
N VAL A 25 1.22 -2.81 -2.59
CA VAL A 25 -0.17 -3.31 -2.52
C VAL A 25 -0.58 -3.51 -1.07
N SER A 26 -1.56 -2.73 -0.62
CA SER A 26 -2.21 -2.86 0.69
C SER A 26 -3.56 -3.57 0.55
N SER A 27 -4.54 -3.20 1.35
CA SER A 27 -5.91 -3.72 1.30
C SER A 27 -6.87 -2.78 2.03
N ILE A 28 -8.12 -2.73 1.62
CA ILE A 28 -9.20 -2.08 2.38
C ILE A 28 -9.40 -2.76 3.75
N SER A 29 -9.03 -4.04 3.87
CA SER A 29 -9.08 -4.80 5.14
C SER A 29 -7.89 -4.55 6.06
N GLN A 30 -7.08 -3.50 5.81
CA GLN A 30 -6.00 -3.14 6.72
C GLN A 30 -6.54 -2.73 8.09
N SER A 31 -5.78 -3.01 9.15
CA SER A 31 -6.09 -2.55 10.50
C SER A 31 -6.15 -1.03 10.58
N SER A 32 -6.95 -0.51 11.52
CA SER A 32 -6.95 0.92 11.85
C SER A 32 -5.79 1.34 12.75
N ARG A 33 -5.15 0.38 13.44
CA ARG A 33 -4.03 0.60 14.37
C ARG A 33 -3.13 -0.62 14.45
N LEU A 34 -1.89 -0.41 14.89
CA LEU A 34 -0.96 -1.47 15.30
C LEU A 34 -0.92 -1.57 16.82
N ASP A 35 -0.78 -2.78 17.32
CA ASP A 35 -0.39 -3.01 18.71
C ASP A 35 1.15 -2.95 18.78
N TRP A 36 1.69 -1.86 19.29
CA TRP A 36 3.13 -1.64 19.38
C TRP A 36 3.80 -2.54 20.41
N ASP A 37 3.03 -3.05 21.39
CA ASP A 37 3.52 -3.93 22.45
C ASP A 37 3.48 -5.41 22.06
N ASP A 38 2.84 -5.72 20.92
CA ASP A 38 2.74 -7.09 20.39
C ASP A 38 2.61 -7.14 18.86
N LEU A 39 3.57 -6.54 18.18
CA LEU A 39 3.59 -6.50 16.69
C LEU A 39 3.62 -7.89 16.06
N GLU A 40 4.18 -8.89 16.75
CA GLU A 40 4.28 -10.26 16.28
C GLU A 40 3.08 -11.13 16.66
N MET A 41 2.10 -10.56 17.39
CA MET A 41 0.89 -11.25 17.86
C MET A 41 1.20 -12.50 18.70
N GLN A 42 2.20 -12.42 19.55
CA GLN A 42 2.59 -13.53 20.44
C GLN A 42 1.57 -13.79 21.55
N LYS A 43 0.83 -12.76 21.99
CA LYS A 43 -0.20 -12.84 23.03
C LYS A 43 -1.54 -13.39 22.53
N GLY A 44 -1.78 -13.34 21.22
CA GLY A 44 -3.04 -13.79 20.66
C GLY A 44 -3.04 -13.74 19.14
N PHE A 45 -2.57 -14.81 18.49
CA PHE A 45 -2.53 -14.89 17.04
C PHE A 45 -3.94 -15.00 16.44
N SER A 46 -4.17 -14.19 15.42
CA SER A 46 -5.34 -14.28 14.54
C SER A 46 -4.88 -14.13 13.08
N ALA A 47 -5.22 -15.07 12.24
CA ALA A 47 -4.85 -15.03 10.82
C ALA A 47 -5.35 -13.76 10.13
N HIS A 48 -6.62 -13.38 10.41
CA HIS A 48 -7.20 -12.14 9.87
C HIS A 48 -6.50 -10.90 10.45
N GLY A 49 -6.24 -10.86 11.76
CA GLY A 49 -5.54 -9.76 12.41
C GLY A 49 -4.12 -9.59 11.90
N SER A 50 -3.38 -10.69 11.72
CA SER A 50 -2.02 -10.69 11.15
C SER A 50 -2.02 -10.14 9.72
N TYR A 51 -2.95 -10.61 8.89
CA TYR A 51 -3.14 -10.08 7.54
C TYR A 51 -3.40 -8.57 7.56
N SER A 52 -4.40 -8.12 8.34
CA SER A 52 -4.81 -6.73 8.43
C SER A 52 -3.69 -5.81 8.91
N SER A 53 -2.94 -6.24 9.94
CA SER A 53 -1.77 -5.52 10.45
C SER A 53 -0.64 -5.44 9.43
N SER A 54 -0.38 -6.53 8.68
CA SER A 54 0.62 -6.54 7.61
C SER A 54 0.28 -5.55 6.51
N LYS A 55 -1.01 -5.41 6.17
CA LYS A 55 -1.48 -4.47 5.15
C LYS A 55 -1.41 -3.02 5.61
N LEU A 56 -1.67 -2.75 6.89
CA LEU A 56 -1.42 -1.43 7.48
C LEU A 56 0.08 -1.08 7.43
N CYS A 57 0.97 -2.01 7.79
CA CYS A 57 2.41 -1.80 7.67
C CYS A 57 2.84 -1.47 6.24
N ASN A 58 2.26 -2.13 5.24
CA ASN A 58 2.51 -1.82 3.83
C ASN A 58 2.09 -0.38 3.48
N ALA A 59 0.92 0.06 3.91
CA ALA A 59 0.44 1.42 3.67
C ALA A 59 1.33 2.47 4.36
N MET A 60 1.70 2.22 5.62
CA MET A 60 2.60 3.11 6.39
C MET A 60 3.98 3.20 5.72
N HIS A 61 4.54 2.06 5.29
CA HIS A 61 5.81 2.02 4.57
C HIS A 61 5.75 2.88 3.30
N ALA A 62 4.70 2.74 2.49
CA ALA A 62 4.57 3.53 1.26
C ALA A 62 4.49 5.03 1.53
N VAL A 63 3.73 5.44 2.55
CA VAL A 63 3.57 6.86 2.94
C VAL A 63 4.90 7.46 3.40
N GLU A 64 5.61 6.75 4.28
CA GLU A 64 6.90 7.19 4.80
C GLU A 64 7.96 7.23 3.71
N LEU A 65 8.03 6.20 2.87
CA LEU A 65 8.98 6.17 1.75
C LEU A 65 8.71 7.31 0.77
N ALA A 66 7.45 7.57 0.42
CA ALA A 66 7.09 8.69 -0.45
C ALA A 66 7.50 10.05 0.16
N ALA A 67 7.40 10.20 1.48
CA ALA A 67 7.83 11.42 2.17
C ALA A 67 9.36 11.58 2.11
N ARG A 68 10.11 10.50 2.37
CA ARG A 68 11.58 10.51 2.29
C ARG A 68 12.11 10.76 0.90
N LEU A 69 11.55 10.09 -0.11
CA LEU A 69 11.93 10.30 -1.52
C LEU A 69 11.71 11.76 -1.94
N ARG A 70 10.59 12.34 -1.54
CA ARG A 70 10.29 13.75 -1.82
C ARG A 70 11.24 14.70 -1.11
N ALA A 71 11.53 14.45 0.17
CA ALA A 71 12.48 15.26 0.95
C ALA A 71 13.90 15.20 0.37
N ALA A 72 14.27 14.07 -0.22
CA ALA A 72 15.55 13.88 -0.91
C ALA A 72 15.58 14.47 -2.34
N GLY A 73 14.50 15.07 -2.83
CA GLY A 73 14.41 15.57 -4.22
C GLY A 73 14.44 14.46 -5.27
N SER A 74 14.09 13.22 -4.90
CA SER A 74 14.11 12.08 -5.81
C SER A 74 12.96 12.16 -6.81
N HIS A 75 13.22 11.75 -8.06
CA HIS A 75 12.19 11.58 -9.08
C HIS A 75 11.38 10.28 -8.93
N VAL A 76 11.84 9.36 -8.06
CA VAL A 76 11.13 8.11 -7.76
C VAL A 76 9.83 8.42 -7.02
N THR A 77 8.73 7.88 -7.51
CA THR A 77 7.44 7.98 -6.82
C THR A 77 7.10 6.69 -6.08
N CYS A 78 6.47 6.82 -4.92
CA CYS A 78 5.97 5.67 -4.17
C CYS A 78 4.49 5.86 -3.87
N ASN A 79 3.69 4.85 -4.25
CA ASN A 79 2.24 4.84 -4.06
C ASN A 79 1.80 3.55 -3.38
N THR A 80 0.67 3.59 -2.71
CA THR A 80 -0.02 2.40 -2.21
C THR A 80 -1.44 2.35 -2.74
N LEU A 81 -1.95 1.15 -2.94
CA LEU A 81 -3.30 0.92 -3.40
C LEU A 81 -3.94 -0.27 -2.68
N ASP A 82 -5.27 -0.27 -2.69
CA ASP A 82 -6.08 -1.46 -2.52
C ASP A 82 -6.40 -2.03 -3.91
N PRO A 83 -6.10 -3.33 -4.18
CA PRO A 83 -6.36 -3.93 -5.49
C PRO A 83 -7.85 -4.17 -5.76
N GLY A 84 -8.71 -3.98 -4.77
CA GLY A 84 -10.09 -4.43 -4.78
C GLY A 84 -10.23 -5.92 -4.46
N THR A 85 -11.47 -6.40 -4.48
CA THR A 85 -11.78 -7.82 -4.28
C THR A 85 -11.60 -8.54 -5.61
N VAL A 86 -10.50 -9.29 -5.75
CA VAL A 86 -10.12 -9.98 -6.98
C VAL A 86 -10.03 -11.47 -6.73
N ASN A 87 -10.63 -12.30 -7.59
CA ASN A 87 -10.68 -13.76 -7.48
C ASN A 87 -9.29 -14.40 -7.74
N THR A 88 -8.34 -14.04 -6.88
CA THR A 88 -7.04 -14.70 -6.81
C THR A 88 -7.16 -16.04 -6.07
N LYS A 89 -6.15 -16.91 -6.20
CA LYS A 89 -6.09 -18.17 -5.44
C LYS A 89 -6.23 -17.94 -3.93
N MET A 90 -5.68 -16.83 -3.42
CA MET A 90 -5.77 -16.46 -2.01
C MET A 90 -7.21 -16.11 -1.61
N LEU A 91 -7.91 -15.29 -2.41
CA LEU A 91 -9.29 -14.93 -2.12
C LEU A 91 -10.20 -16.15 -2.18
N LEU A 92 -10.10 -16.94 -3.24
CA LEU A 92 -10.91 -18.16 -3.41
C LEU A 92 -10.72 -19.14 -2.25
N ALA A 93 -9.50 -19.30 -1.74
CA ALA A 93 -9.21 -20.18 -0.62
C ALA A 93 -9.75 -19.67 0.72
N GLY A 94 -9.79 -18.34 0.93
CA GLY A 94 -10.20 -17.75 2.21
C GLY A 94 -11.65 -17.28 2.28
N TRP A 95 -12.22 -16.84 1.15
CA TRP A 95 -13.53 -16.16 1.11
C TRP A 95 -14.45 -16.67 -0.01
N GLY A 96 -13.98 -17.57 -0.87
CA GLY A 96 -14.75 -18.08 -2.01
C GLY A 96 -14.79 -17.10 -3.20
N ASP A 97 -15.66 -17.39 -4.15
CA ASP A 97 -15.85 -16.59 -5.37
C ASP A 97 -16.75 -15.39 -5.09
N CYS A 98 -16.12 -14.29 -4.65
CA CYS A 98 -16.83 -13.06 -4.28
C CYS A 98 -16.23 -11.79 -4.94
N GLY A 99 -15.25 -11.95 -5.80
CA GLY A 99 -14.52 -10.84 -6.42
C GLY A 99 -14.71 -10.72 -7.92
N ILE A 100 -14.01 -9.78 -8.52
CA ILE A 100 -13.92 -9.68 -9.98
C ILE A 100 -12.90 -10.67 -10.53
N PRO A 101 -13.04 -11.10 -11.80
CA PRO A 101 -12.04 -11.93 -12.48
C PRO A 101 -10.66 -11.23 -12.52
N VAL A 102 -9.59 -12.03 -12.46
CA VAL A 102 -8.20 -11.53 -12.42
C VAL A 102 -7.85 -10.68 -13.65
N ASP A 103 -8.37 -11.03 -14.81
CA ASP A 103 -8.16 -10.32 -16.08
C ASP A 103 -8.79 -8.92 -16.13
N ARG A 104 -9.71 -8.63 -15.20
CA ARG A 104 -10.31 -7.29 -15.01
C ARG A 104 -9.61 -6.45 -13.94
N ALA A 105 -8.65 -7.02 -13.21
CA ALA A 105 -7.93 -6.35 -12.14
C ALA A 105 -6.71 -5.60 -12.70
N ASN A 106 -6.88 -4.37 -13.14
CA ASN A 106 -5.83 -3.57 -13.81
C ASN A 106 -5.29 -2.39 -12.98
N ASN A 107 -5.73 -2.21 -11.74
CA ASN A 107 -5.36 -1.06 -10.92
C ASN A 107 -3.84 -0.92 -10.72
N GLN A 108 -3.16 -2.05 -10.45
CA GLN A 108 -1.70 -2.07 -10.28
C GLN A 108 -0.99 -1.70 -11.57
N HIS A 109 -1.44 -2.25 -12.70
CA HIS A 109 -0.89 -1.97 -14.02
C HIS A 109 -1.09 -0.49 -14.37
N TYR A 110 -2.28 0.05 -14.16
CA TYR A 110 -2.57 1.46 -14.40
C TYR A 110 -1.63 2.38 -13.60
N LEU A 111 -1.45 2.14 -12.29
CA LEU A 111 -0.54 2.93 -11.47
C LEU A 111 0.93 2.78 -11.91
N ALA A 112 1.30 1.62 -12.43
CA ALA A 112 2.65 1.36 -12.89
C ALA A 112 2.98 2.05 -14.20
N THR A 113 2.02 2.16 -15.13
CA THR A 113 2.28 2.50 -16.53
C THR A 113 1.63 3.79 -17.00
N SER A 114 0.51 4.23 -16.40
CA SER A 114 -0.20 5.41 -16.89
C SER A 114 0.63 6.69 -16.75
N PRO A 115 0.76 7.49 -17.83
CA PRO A 115 1.39 8.81 -17.76
C PRO A 115 0.65 9.79 -16.84
N GLU A 116 -0.67 9.61 -16.69
CA GLU A 116 -1.52 10.50 -15.90
C GLU A 116 -1.19 10.49 -14.41
N VAL A 117 -0.60 9.40 -13.91
CA VAL A 117 -0.17 9.29 -12.50
C VAL A 117 1.31 9.60 -12.31
N GLN A 118 2.00 10.03 -13.37
CA GLN A 118 3.40 10.43 -13.27
C GLN A 118 3.50 11.85 -12.71
N GLY A 119 4.13 11.99 -11.55
CA GLY A 119 4.39 13.31 -10.96
C GLY A 119 3.18 13.99 -10.32
N ILE A 120 2.06 13.29 -10.12
CA ILE A 120 0.92 13.84 -9.39
C ILE A 120 1.21 13.82 -7.89
N PRO A 121 1.53 14.99 -7.27
CA PRO A 121 1.47 15.09 -5.83
C PRO A 121 0.00 15.16 -5.47
N ARG A 122 -0.53 14.11 -4.87
CA ARG A 122 -1.80 14.11 -4.13
C ARG A 122 -2.92 14.98 -4.73
N SER A 123 -3.77 14.43 -5.56
CA SER A 123 -5.10 14.95 -5.76
C SER A 123 -6.11 13.89 -5.30
N PRO A 124 -7.15 14.25 -4.54
CA PRO A 124 -8.23 13.32 -4.24
C PRO A 124 -8.89 12.92 -5.56
N SER A 125 -9.04 11.63 -5.78
CA SER A 125 -9.72 11.06 -6.95
C SER A 125 -11.08 11.73 -7.18
N PRO A 126 -11.42 12.12 -8.41
CA PRO A 126 -12.78 12.50 -8.75
C PRO A 126 -13.70 11.30 -8.49
N ARG A 127 -14.78 11.53 -7.79
CA ARG A 127 -15.82 10.53 -7.54
C ARG A 127 -16.31 9.98 -8.88
N GLY A 128 -16.18 8.69 -9.09
CA GLY A 128 -16.90 8.04 -10.18
C GLY A 128 -16.25 6.88 -10.91
N GLN A 129 -15.02 6.47 -10.61
CA GLN A 129 -14.48 5.23 -11.16
C GLN A 129 -14.27 4.20 -10.05
N ALA A 130 -15.04 3.13 -10.12
CA ALA A 130 -14.94 2.01 -9.20
C ALA A 130 -13.54 1.42 -9.27
N GLY A 131 -12.79 1.44 -8.16
CA GLY A 131 -11.64 0.59 -7.97
C GLY A 131 -10.31 1.23 -7.61
N CYS A 132 -10.09 2.51 -7.81
CA CYS A 132 -8.84 3.14 -7.40
C CYS A 132 -9.10 4.10 -6.23
N VAL A 133 -9.09 3.59 -5.02
CA VAL A 133 -8.97 4.43 -3.84
C VAL A 133 -7.47 4.57 -3.58
N PRO A 134 -6.82 5.69 -3.89
CA PRO A 134 -5.54 5.95 -3.29
C PRO A 134 -5.81 6.06 -1.79
N LEU A 135 -5.36 5.08 -1.01
CA LEU A 135 -5.36 5.11 0.46
C LEU A 135 -4.47 6.25 1.00
N CYS A 136 -4.37 7.33 0.27
CA CYS A 136 -3.70 8.55 0.65
C CYS A 136 -4.69 9.71 0.78
N GLY A 137 -5.88 9.41 1.33
CA GLY A 137 -6.65 10.42 2.04
C GLY A 137 -5.84 10.79 3.27
N ALA A 138 -5.65 12.08 3.50
CA ALA A 138 -5.01 12.61 4.69
C ALA A 138 -5.76 12.18 5.97
N ALA A 139 -5.62 10.92 6.35
CA ALA A 139 -5.65 10.58 7.74
C ALA A 139 -4.35 11.14 8.30
N THR A 140 -4.41 12.33 8.85
CA THR A 140 -3.44 12.80 9.81
C THR A 140 -3.44 11.78 10.94
N LEU A 141 -2.63 10.73 10.80
CA LEU A 141 -2.25 9.87 11.90
C LEU A 141 -1.55 10.80 12.89
N ARG A 142 -2.31 11.38 13.80
CA ARG A 142 -1.74 11.96 15.01
C ARG A 142 -1.10 10.80 15.74
N LEU A 143 0.20 10.69 15.61
CA LEU A 143 1.03 9.94 16.54
C LEU A 143 0.91 10.66 17.89
N THR A 144 -0.12 10.33 18.65
CA THR A 144 -0.16 10.69 20.06
C THR A 144 0.94 9.86 20.73
N ARG A 145 2.08 10.52 20.98
CA ARG A 145 3.02 10.02 21.98
C ARG A 145 2.22 9.87 23.26
N CYS A 146 2.13 8.66 23.79
CA CYS A 146 1.80 8.48 25.19
C CYS A 146 2.90 9.17 26.00
N PRO A 147 2.57 10.05 26.98
CA PRO A 147 3.55 10.51 27.94
C PRO A 147 3.97 9.33 28.80
N GLY A 148 5.28 9.25 29.04
CA GLY A 148 5.93 8.25 29.89
C GLY A 148 5.49 8.30 31.34
#